data_49e2a54130d645d47f7b20cace474cc4
#
_entry.id   49e2a54130d645d47f7b20cace474cc4
#
_cell.length_a   1.000
_cell.length_b   1.000
_cell.length_c   1.000
_cell.angle_alpha   90.00
_cell.angle_beta   90.00
_cell.angle_gamma   90.00
#
_symmetry.space_group_name_H-M   'P 1'
#
loop_
_entity.id
_entity.type
_entity.pdbx_description
1 polymer ?
#
loop_
_entity_poly.entity_id
_entity_poly.type
_entity_poly.pdbx_seq_one_letter_code
_entity_poly.pdbx_strand_id
1 'polypeptide(L)'
;MTTAKINDIEMYYEVHGPTVLPEDQADSLLLIMGLGANTTSWEMQIPAFSREYRTVAFDNRGSGRSDKPQSPYTIPQMADDAAALLDHLGISSAHVFGMSMGGMVAQEMALRHPQRVRTLVLGGTMAGGPNAVMAGPQLIQQWASTALLPLEQAIENGLRFLYSEEFIARNHERLVRRALDLAYLQPPLDAVQRQVMAVLQFNTFQRLADVTAPTLVISGTADQIVPPENSRILAERIPGAQLIELEGAGHGFLAEKAEETNSTVLAFLRRQGGGSPK
;
A
#
# COMPACT_ATOMS: atom_id res chain seq x y z
N MET A 1 -19.65 -3.55 9.93
CA MET A 1 -18.83 -2.95 8.86
C MET A 1 -18.81 -1.46 9.11
N THR A 2 -17.64 -0.84 9.15
CA THR A 2 -17.55 0.58 9.50
C THR A 2 -17.29 1.39 8.22
N THR A 3 -18.25 2.27 7.88
CA THR A 3 -18.10 3.23 6.79
C THR A 3 -18.26 4.64 7.33
N ALA A 4 -17.68 5.61 6.65
CA ALA A 4 -17.86 7.02 6.94
C ALA A 4 -17.90 7.82 5.64
N LYS A 5 -18.62 8.94 5.68
CA LYS A 5 -18.56 9.94 4.62
C LYS A 5 -17.24 10.68 4.67
N ILE A 6 -16.36 10.38 3.72
CA ILE A 6 -15.05 11.02 3.58
C ILE A 6 -15.05 11.76 2.24
N ASN A 7 -14.96 13.07 2.28
CA ASN A 7 -15.14 13.93 1.11
C ASN A 7 -16.44 13.60 0.35
N ASP A 8 -16.34 13.08 -0.87
CA ASP A 8 -17.46 12.77 -1.77
C ASP A 8 -17.85 11.29 -1.81
N ILE A 9 -17.21 10.42 -0.96
CA ILE A 9 -17.43 8.96 -0.97
C ILE A 9 -17.83 8.42 0.40
N GLU A 10 -18.57 7.31 0.42
CA GLU A 10 -18.66 6.40 1.57
C GLU A 10 -17.41 5.52 1.56
N MET A 11 -16.51 5.74 2.53
CA MET A 11 -15.25 5.01 2.66
C MET A 11 -15.39 3.92 3.71
N TYR A 12 -15.03 2.69 3.34
CA TYR A 12 -14.87 1.58 4.28
C TYR A 12 -13.51 1.65 4.96
N TYR A 13 -13.48 1.48 6.28
CA TYR A 13 -12.24 1.40 7.07
C TYR A 13 -12.38 0.46 8.25
N GLU A 14 -11.24 0.04 8.77
CA GLU A 14 -11.07 -0.78 9.96
C GLU A 14 -10.08 -0.12 10.91
N VAL A 15 -10.33 -0.23 12.22
CA VAL A 15 -9.40 0.21 13.26
C VAL A 15 -9.10 -0.99 14.16
N HIS A 16 -7.83 -1.31 14.34
CA HIS A 16 -7.36 -2.45 15.10
C HIS A 16 -6.34 -2.03 16.17
N GLY A 17 -6.46 -2.61 17.36
CA GLY A 17 -5.53 -2.37 18.46
C GLY A 17 -5.52 -0.93 18.99
N PRO A 18 -4.54 -0.60 19.82
CA PRO A 18 -3.45 -1.47 20.29
C PRO A 18 -3.94 -2.58 21.21
N THR A 19 -3.19 -3.67 21.30
CA THR A 19 -3.54 -4.79 22.20
C THR A 19 -2.60 -4.94 23.41
N VAL A 20 -1.45 -4.28 23.37
CA VAL A 20 -0.45 -4.32 24.46
C VAL A 20 -0.20 -2.97 25.14
N LEU A 21 -0.76 -1.89 24.60
CA LEU A 21 -0.70 -0.53 25.17
C LEU A 21 -2.11 0.02 25.34
N PRO A 22 -2.34 0.95 26.30
CA PRO A 22 -3.57 1.76 26.31
C PRO A 22 -3.71 2.55 25.01
N GLU A 23 -4.95 2.70 24.53
CA GLU A 23 -5.23 3.36 23.24
C GLU A 23 -4.74 4.81 23.20
N ASP A 24 -4.83 5.53 24.31
CA ASP A 24 -4.39 6.91 24.48
C ASP A 24 -2.84 7.08 24.51
N GLN A 25 -2.10 5.99 24.64
CA GLN A 25 -0.64 5.97 24.65
C GLN A 25 -0.04 5.45 23.35
N ALA A 26 -0.85 4.89 22.47
CA ALA A 26 -0.37 4.32 21.21
C ALA A 26 -0.39 5.33 20.08
N ASP A 27 0.70 5.36 19.33
CA ASP A 27 0.75 6.07 18.05
C ASP A 27 -0.16 5.39 17.03
N SER A 28 -0.65 6.17 16.08
CA SER A 28 -1.47 5.65 14.98
C SER A 28 -0.63 5.25 13.78
N LEU A 29 -1.01 4.15 13.12
CA LEU A 29 -0.43 3.65 11.88
C LEU A 29 -1.51 3.53 10.81
N LEU A 30 -1.38 4.29 9.73
CA LEU A 30 -2.28 4.25 8.58
C LEU A 30 -1.72 3.34 7.48
N LEU A 31 -2.51 2.38 7.03
CA LEU A 31 -2.17 1.41 5.99
C LEU A 31 -2.94 1.72 4.70
N ILE A 32 -2.21 2.01 3.61
CA ILE A 32 -2.77 2.38 2.31
C ILE A 32 -2.41 1.33 1.26
N MET A 33 -3.40 0.59 0.79
CA MET A 33 -3.19 -0.51 -0.16
C MET A 33 -3.16 -0.03 -1.62
N GLY A 34 -2.61 -0.90 -2.49
CA GLY A 34 -2.42 -0.64 -3.91
C GLY A 34 -3.67 -0.76 -4.77
N LEU A 35 -3.44 -0.69 -6.09
CA LEU A 35 -4.44 -0.70 -7.15
C LEU A 35 -5.32 -1.95 -7.07
N GLY A 36 -6.65 -1.74 -7.07
CA GLY A 36 -7.65 -2.80 -7.04
C GLY A 36 -7.73 -3.60 -5.74
N ALA A 37 -6.76 -3.48 -4.86
CA ALA A 37 -6.71 -4.20 -3.60
C ALA A 37 -7.48 -3.45 -2.48
N ASN A 38 -7.65 -4.10 -1.33
CA ASN A 38 -8.46 -3.62 -0.23
C ASN A 38 -7.85 -4.03 1.13
N THR A 39 -8.52 -3.71 2.23
CA THR A 39 -8.03 -3.96 3.61
C THR A 39 -7.63 -5.41 3.87
N THR A 40 -8.24 -6.39 3.21
CA THR A 40 -7.90 -7.81 3.40
C THR A 40 -6.46 -8.15 2.99
N SER A 41 -5.84 -7.32 2.15
CA SER A 41 -4.44 -7.52 1.73
C SER A 41 -3.43 -7.28 2.86
N TRP A 42 -3.87 -6.69 3.97
CA TRP A 42 -3.06 -6.45 5.18
C TRP A 42 -3.20 -7.56 6.23
N GLU A 43 -3.76 -8.72 5.88
CA GLU A 43 -4.06 -9.82 6.82
C GLU A 43 -2.85 -10.30 7.64
N MET A 44 -1.64 -10.23 7.06
CA MET A 44 -0.40 -10.64 7.74
C MET A 44 0.23 -9.49 8.54
N GLN A 45 -0.12 -8.24 8.25
CA GLN A 45 0.45 -7.03 8.87
C GLN A 45 -0.39 -6.54 10.04
N ILE A 46 -1.71 -6.49 9.90
CA ILE A 46 -2.61 -5.99 10.95
C ILE A 46 -2.38 -6.69 12.30
N PRO A 47 -2.31 -8.04 12.40
CA PRO A 47 -2.09 -8.71 13.68
C PRO A 47 -0.75 -8.36 14.34
N ALA A 48 0.29 -8.05 13.53
CA ALA A 48 1.60 -7.68 14.04
C ALA A 48 1.63 -6.23 14.52
N PHE A 49 1.11 -5.31 13.69
CA PHE A 49 1.17 -3.87 13.95
C PHE A 49 0.19 -3.42 15.04
N SER A 50 -1.02 -4.00 15.06
CA SER A 50 -2.06 -3.68 16.05
C SER A 50 -1.73 -4.14 17.48
N ARG A 51 -0.59 -4.76 17.69
CA ARG A 51 -0.10 -5.00 19.06
C ARG A 51 0.35 -3.71 19.73
N GLU A 52 0.98 -2.82 18.98
CA GLU A 52 1.64 -1.63 19.50
C GLU A 52 1.03 -0.31 18.99
N TYR A 53 0.38 -0.34 17.84
CA TYR A 53 -0.16 0.84 17.16
C TYR A 53 -1.69 0.75 17.04
N ARG A 54 -2.34 1.91 17.13
CA ARG A 54 -3.71 2.06 16.64
C ARG A 54 -3.66 1.98 15.12
N THR A 55 -3.88 0.79 14.57
CA THR A 55 -3.70 0.48 13.15
C THR A 55 -5.00 0.74 12.40
N VAL A 56 -4.97 1.66 11.44
CA VAL A 56 -6.08 2.02 10.57
C VAL A 56 -5.80 1.52 9.16
N ALA A 57 -6.70 0.71 8.61
CA ALA A 57 -6.69 0.29 7.20
C ALA A 57 -8.00 0.71 6.54
N PHE A 58 -7.96 1.08 5.26
CA PHE A 58 -9.15 1.48 4.52
C PHE A 58 -9.11 1.01 3.06
N ASP A 59 -10.27 0.91 2.46
CA ASP A 59 -10.41 0.64 1.04
C ASP A 59 -10.38 1.98 0.29
N ASN A 60 -9.40 2.17 -0.62
CA ASN A 60 -9.32 3.38 -1.45
C ASN A 60 -10.60 3.57 -2.29
N ARG A 61 -10.87 4.81 -2.72
CA ARG A 61 -11.90 5.05 -3.75
C ARG A 61 -11.71 4.12 -4.95
N GLY A 62 -12.77 3.48 -5.39
CA GLY A 62 -12.72 2.51 -6.49
C GLY A 62 -12.34 1.09 -6.06
N SER A 63 -12.06 0.82 -4.78
CA SER A 63 -11.63 -0.50 -4.28
C SER A 63 -12.61 -1.07 -3.24
N GLY A 64 -12.59 -2.37 -3.10
CA GLY A 64 -13.22 -3.13 -2.02
C GLY A 64 -14.66 -2.73 -1.72
N ARG A 65 -14.91 -2.27 -0.50
CA ARG A 65 -16.22 -1.88 0.03
C ARG A 65 -16.49 -0.37 -0.06
N SER A 66 -15.47 0.43 -0.39
CA SER A 66 -15.62 1.87 -0.61
C SER A 66 -16.34 2.17 -1.91
N ASP A 67 -16.90 3.37 -2.02
CA ASP A 67 -17.58 3.86 -3.22
C ASP A 67 -16.68 3.87 -4.45
N LYS A 68 -17.32 3.75 -5.62
CA LYS A 68 -16.68 3.69 -6.93
C LYS A 68 -17.24 4.78 -7.85
N PRO A 69 -16.97 6.09 -7.53
CA PRO A 69 -17.45 7.20 -8.33
C PRO A 69 -17.09 7.06 -9.81
N GLN A 70 -17.94 7.58 -10.69
CA GLN A 70 -17.72 7.53 -12.14
C GLN A 70 -16.77 8.64 -12.63
N SER A 71 -16.48 9.64 -11.78
CA SER A 71 -15.51 10.70 -12.09
C SER A 71 -14.08 10.14 -12.16
N PRO A 72 -13.16 10.80 -12.89
CA PRO A 72 -11.75 10.44 -12.88
C PRO A 72 -11.15 10.47 -11.47
N TYR A 73 -10.22 9.54 -11.18
CA TYR A 73 -9.47 9.52 -9.93
C TYR A 73 -8.09 10.14 -10.14
N THR A 74 -7.53 10.71 -9.07
CA THR A 74 -6.13 11.15 -9.04
C THR A 74 -5.46 10.71 -7.75
N ILE A 75 -4.15 10.49 -7.78
CA ILE A 75 -3.39 10.15 -6.57
C ILE A 75 -3.44 11.26 -5.52
N PRO A 76 -3.31 12.56 -5.88
CA PRO A 76 -3.53 13.65 -4.92
C PRO A 76 -4.90 13.63 -4.24
N GLN A 77 -5.99 13.32 -4.96
CA GLN A 77 -7.33 13.18 -4.38
C GLN A 77 -7.38 12.02 -3.37
N MET A 78 -6.75 10.88 -3.67
CA MET A 78 -6.68 9.75 -2.73
C MET A 78 -5.87 10.12 -1.47
N ALA A 79 -4.84 10.94 -1.60
CA ALA A 79 -4.09 11.46 -0.45
C ALA A 79 -4.95 12.40 0.42
N ASP A 80 -5.76 13.25 -0.20
CA ASP A 80 -6.71 14.10 0.51
C ASP A 80 -7.80 13.26 1.21
N ASP A 81 -8.25 12.15 0.61
CA ASP A 81 -9.15 11.19 1.26
C ASP A 81 -8.52 10.53 2.49
N ALA A 82 -7.27 10.10 2.38
CA ALA A 82 -6.53 9.50 3.49
C ALA A 82 -6.35 10.49 4.65
N ALA A 83 -6.04 11.76 4.36
CA ALA A 83 -5.95 12.82 5.35
C ALA A 83 -7.32 13.11 6.03
N ALA A 84 -8.39 13.16 5.24
CA ALA A 84 -9.75 13.37 5.75
C ALA A 84 -10.24 12.19 6.62
N LEU A 85 -9.80 10.95 6.33
CA LEU A 85 -10.07 9.80 7.19
C LEU A 85 -9.41 9.98 8.57
N LEU A 86 -8.16 10.47 8.61
CA LEU A 86 -7.51 10.78 9.89
C LEU A 86 -8.27 11.86 10.66
N ASP A 87 -8.80 12.91 9.99
CA ASP A 87 -9.63 13.94 10.61
C ASP A 87 -10.91 13.35 11.21
N HIS A 88 -11.59 12.48 10.45
CA HIS A 88 -12.80 11.79 10.92
C HIS A 88 -12.54 10.95 12.18
N LEU A 89 -11.35 10.35 12.29
CA LEU A 89 -10.94 9.50 13.42
C LEU A 89 -10.34 10.29 14.59
N GLY A 90 -10.23 11.62 14.48
CA GLY A 90 -9.59 12.49 15.49
C GLY A 90 -8.08 12.24 15.61
N ILE A 91 -7.43 11.73 14.57
CA ILE A 91 -5.99 11.45 14.54
C ILE A 91 -5.26 12.65 13.93
N SER A 92 -4.49 13.36 14.74
CA SER A 92 -3.76 14.56 14.29
C SER A 92 -2.60 14.22 13.34
N SER A 93 -1.88 13.12 13.60
CA SER A 93 -0.80 12.61 12.75
C SER A 93 -0.62 11.10 12.94
N ALA A 94 -0.12 10.41 11.92
CA ALA A 94 0.10 8.98 11.93
C ALA A 94 1.43 8.60 11.27
N HIS A 95 1.96 7.43 11.61
CA HIS A 95 2.86 6.70 10.73
C HIS A 95 2.06 6.26 9.50
N VAL A 96 2.64 6.31 8.32
CA VAL A 96 1.93 5.97 7.07
C VAL A 96 2.69 4.88 6.33
N PHE A 97 2.05 3.76 6.07
CA PHE A 97 2.59 2.69 5.23
C PHE A 97 1.74 2.53 3.97
N GLY A 98 2.31 2.89 2.82
CA GLY A 98 1.68 2.73 1.52
C GLY A 98 2.35 1.62 0.69
N MET A 99 1.52 0.70 0.14
CA MET A 99 1.96 -0.37 -0.75
C MET A 99 1.58 -0.08 -2.20
N SER A 100 2.52 -0.19 -3.15
CA SER A 100 2.26 -0.04 -4.59
C SER A 100 1.62 1.33 -4.91
N MET A 101 0.43 1.40 -5.54
CA MET A 101 -0.32 2.65 -5.70
C MET A 101 -0.56 3.35 -4.34
N GLY A 102 -0.76 2.60 -3.26
CA GLY A 102 -0.85 3.17 -1.91
C GLY A 102 0.42 3.89 -1.48
N GLY A 103 1.59 3.47 -1.95
CA GLY A 103 2.85 4.18 -1.76
C GLY A 103 2.93 5.50 -2.53
N MET A 104 2.27 5.59 -3.70
CA MET A 104 2.10 6.86 -4.42
C MET A 104 1.18 7.82 -3.64
N VAL A 105 0.08 7.30 -3.10
CA VAL A 105 -0.84 8.05 -2.22
C VAL A 105 -0.10 8.54 -0.97
N ALA A 106 0.71 7.70 -0.35
CA ALA A 106 1.51 8.05 0.82
C ALA A 106 2.57 9.13 0.51
N GLN A 107 3.19 9.12 -0.67
CA GLN A 107 4.09 10.19 -1.12
C GLN A 107 3.35 11.53 -1.25
N GLU A 108 2.19 11.54 -1.93
CA GLU A 108 1.38 12.77 -2.04
C GLU A 108 0.89 13.23 -0.66
N MET A 109 0.53 12.31 0.23
CA MET A 109 0.15 12.66 1.59
C MET A 109 1.31 13.34 2.35
N ALA A 110 2.55 12.82 2.23
CA ALA A 110 3.73 13.43 2.85
C ALA A 110 4.07 14.82 2.27
N LEU A 111 3.81 15.04 0.97
CA LEU A 111 4.08 16.30 0.29
C LEU A 111 2.98 17.36 0.51
N ARG A 112 1.72 16.95 0.56
CA ARG A 112 0.56 17.86 0.66
C ARG A 112 0.12 18.11 2.11
N HIS A 113 0.33 17.11 2.97
CA HIS A 113 -0.09 17.12 4.38
C HIS A 113 1.08 16.73 5.30
N PRO A 114 2.27 17.37 5.21
CA PRO A 114 3.49 16.93 5.91
C PRO A 114 3.28 16.83 7.43
N GLN A 115 2.47 17.70 8.03
CA GLN A 115 2.13 17.67 9.45
C GLN A 115 1.31 16.45 9.88
N ARG A 116 0.73 15.70 8.92
CA ARG A 116 -0.09 14.51 9.17
C ARG A 116 0.74 13.22 9.13
N VAL A 117 1.98 13.27 8.61
CA VAL A 117 2.84 12.12 8.39
C VAL A 117 4.03 12.14 9.36
N ARG A 118 4.02 11.28 10.38
CA ARG A 118 5.12 11.15 11.35
C ARG A 118 6.31 10.41 10.76
N THR A 119 6.04 9.32 10.07
CA THR A 119 7.01 8.55 9.27
C THR A 119 6.35 8.02 8.03
N LEU A 120 7.14 7.74 7.02
CA LEU A 120 6.70 7.23 5.73
C LEU A 120 7.33 5.86 5.45
N VAL A 121 6.52 4.85 5.19
CA VAL A 121 6.97 3.54 4.69
C VAL A 121 6.42 3.35 3.28
N LEU A 122 7.31 3.19 2.33
CA LEU A 122 7.01 3.04 0.89
C LEU A 122 7.33 1.62 0.43
N GLY A 123 6.30 0.80 0.23
CA GLY A 123 6.43 -0.59 -0.17
C GLY A 123 6.16 -0.81 -1.66
N GLY A 124 7.10 -1.40 -2.42
CA GLY A 124 6.90 -1.80 -3.81
C GLY A 124 6.26 -0.71 -4.67
N THR A 125 6.79 0.52 -4.64
CA THR A 125 6.20 1.70 -5.27
C THR A 125 7.22 2.50 -6.07
N MET A 126 6.76 3.53 -6.76
CA MET A 126 7.59 4.37 -7.62
C MET A 126 7.20 5.86 -7.50
N ALA A 127 8.08 6.75 -8.00
CA ALA A 127 7.81 8.18 -8.08
C ALA A 127 6.95 8.58 -9.29
N GLY A 128 6.71 7.66 -10.22
CA GLY A 128 6.02 7.94 -11.48
C GLY A 128 6.82 8.84 -12.45
N GLY A 129 6.13 9.30 -13.50
CA GLY A 129 6.73 10.14 -14.53
C GLY A 129 7.81 9.45 -15.39
N PRO A 130 8.59 10.22 -16.15
CA PRO A 130 9.53 9.65 -17.12
C PRO A 130 10.76 8.98 -16.50
N ASN A 131 10.98 9.16 -15.20
CA ASN A 131 12.10 8.56 -14.47
C ASN A 131 11.72 7.23 -13.81
N ALA A 132 10.45 6.81 -13.88
CA ALA A 132 10.03 5.53 -13.37
C ALA A 132 10.49 4.38 -14.28
N VAL A 133 11.00 3.32 -13.68
CA VAL A 133 11.29 2.07 -14.37
C VAL A 133 10.00 1.28 -14.45
N MET A 134 9.46 1.14 -15.65
CA MET A 134 8.20 0.44 -15.89
C MET A 134 8.41 -1.08 -16.02
N ALA A 135 7.41 -1.85 -15.68
CA ALA A 135 7.36 -3.27 -16.00
C ALA A 135 7.59 -3.50 -17.51
N GLY A 136 8.18 -4.64 -17.86
CA GLY A 136 8.41 -5.00 -19.26
C GLY A 136 7.11 -5.04 -20.09
N PRO A 137 7.14 -4.68 -21.38
CA PRO A 137 5.94 -4.57 -22.22
C PRO A 137 5.17 -5.92 -22.32
N GLN A 138 5.87 -7.05 -22.30
CA GLN A 138 5.24 -8.38 -22.29
C GLN A 138 4.45 -8.61 -21.00
N LEU A 139 4.98 -8.21 -19.84
CA LEU A 139 4.29 -8.35 -18.56
C LEU A 139 3.04 -7.47 -18.52
N ILE A 140 3.13 -6.23 -19.00
CA ILE A 140 2.00 -5.31 -19.09
C ILE A 140 0.89 -5.90 -19.98
N GLN A 141 1.25 -6.46 -21.14
CA GLN A 141 0.30 -7.11 -22.04
C GLN A 141 -0.35 -8.33 -21.41
N GLN A 142 0.41 -9.20 -20.76
CA GLN A 142 -0.09 -10.36 -20.04
C GLN A 142 -1.04 -9.96 -18.92
N TRP A 143 -0.68 -8.95 -18.13
CA TRP A 143 -1.54 -8.44 -17.06
C TRP A 143 -2.85 -7.88 -17.60
N ALA A 144 -2.79 -7.05 -18.63
CA ALA A 144 -4.00 -6.50 -19.27
C ALA A 144 -4.91 -7.61 -19.82
N SER A 145 -4.34 -8.68 -20.41
CA SER A 145 -5.12 -9.80 -20.93
C SER A 145 -5.75 -10.65 -19.82
N THR A 146 -5.17 -10.66 -18.61
CA THR A 146 -5.69 -11.43 -17.47
C THR A 146 -7.11 -11.01 -17.08
N ALA A 147 -7.45 -9.73 -17.23
CA ALA A 147 -8.81 -9.22 -16.94
C ALA A 147 -9.91 -9.79 -17.86
N LEU A 148 -9.53 -10.41 -18.99
CA LEU A 148 -10.44 -11.01 -19.97
C LEU A 148 -10.60 -12.53 -19.80
N LEU A 149 -9.86 -13.13 -18.85
CA LEU A 149 -9.86 -14.57 -18.63
C LEU A 149 -11.00 -15.00 -17.69
N PRO A 150 -11.42 -16.26 -17.73
CA PRO A 150 -12.23 -16.86 -16.69
C PRO A 150 -11.55 -16.68 -15.32
N LEU A 151 -12.36 -16.51 -14.26
CA LEU A 151 -11.89 -16.14 -12.92
C LEU A 151 -10.71 -17.00 -12.41
N GLU A 152 -10.81 -18.33 -12.54
CA GLU A 152 -9.74 -19.23 -12.09
C GLU A 152 -8.42 -18.99 -12.82
N GLN A 153 -8.47 -18.80 -14.14
CA GLN A 153 -7.27 -18.50 -14.95
C GLN A 153 -6.73 -17.11 -14.64
N ALA A 154 -7.60 -16.13 -14.37
CA ALA A 154 -7.19 -14.80 -13.94
C ALA A 154 -6.47 -14.84 -12.59
N ILE A 155 -6.96 -15.66 -11.65
CA ILE A 155 -6.30 -15.88 -10.35
C ILE A 155 -4.92 -16.50 -10.56
N GLU A 156 -4.81 -17.59 -11.31
CA GLU A 156 -3.54 -18.29 -11.57
C GLU A 156 -2.48 -17.35 -12.18
N ASN A 157 -2.88 -16.56 -13.17
CA ASN A 157 -1.98 -15.57 -13.77
C ASN A 157 -1.62 -14.46 -12.79
N GLY A 158 -2.59 -13.98 -12.01
CA GLY A 158 -2.38 -12.96 -10.98
C GLY A 158 -1.34 -13.38 -9.95
N LEU A 159 -1.36 -14.64 -9.49
CA LEU A 159 -0.38 -15.16 -8.55
C LEU A 159 1.05 -15.07 -9.08
N ARG A 160 1.26 -15.38 -10.37
CA ARG A 160 2.59 -15.33 -11.01
C ARG A 160 3.16 -13.92 -11.14
N PHE A 161 2.30 -12.90 -11.20
CA PHE A 161 2.75 -11.52 -11.18
C PHE A 161 3.14 -11.04 -9.77
N LEU A 162 2.46 -11.57 -8.75
CA LEU A 162 2.62 -11.11 -7.38
C LEU A 162 3.75 -11.82 -6.62
N TYR A 163 3.92 -13.13 -6.84
CA TYR A 163 4.75 -13.98 -5.98
C TYR A 163 5.82 -14.72 -6.75
N SER A 164 6.90 -15.12 -6.06
CA SER A 164 7.90 -16.03 -6.60
C SER A 164 7.32 -17.42 -6.87
N GLU A 165 7.90 -18.15 -7.83
CA GLU A 165 7.50 -19.53 -8.15
C GLU A 165 7.60 -20.44 -6.92
N GLU A 166 8.65 -20.27 -6.11
CA GLU A 166 8.88 -21.05 -4.89
C GLU A 166 7.75 -20.82 -3.87
N PHE A 167 7.33 -19.58 -3.67
CA PHE A 167 6.23 -19.26 -2.74
C PHE A 167 4.90 -19.79 -3.25
N ILE A 168 4.61 -19.66 -4.54
CA ILE A 168 3.42 -20.22 -5.17
C ILE A 168 3.39 -21.75 -4.97
N ALA A 169 4.49 -22.45 -5.30
CA ALA A 169 4.55 -23.90 -5.19
C ALA A 169 4.22 -24.42 -3.78
N ARG A 170 4.63 -23.69 -2.75
CA ARG A 170 4.36 -24.04 -1.34
C ARG A 170 2.98 -23.65 -0.83
N ASN A 171 2.32 -22.70 -1.48
CA ASN A 171 1.10 -22.06 -0.94
C ASN A 171 -0.07 -22.07 -1.93
N HIS A 172 0.03 -22.71 -3.06
CA HIS A 172 -0.89 -22.60 -4.20
C HIS A 172 -2.36 -22.74 -3.81
N GLU A 173 -2.75 -23.85 -3.16
CA GLU A 173 -4.14 -24.10 -2.78
C GLU A 173 -4.69 -23.01 -1.85
N ARG A 174 -3.88 -22.54 -0.90
CA ARG A 174 -4.25 -21.48 0.04
C ARG A 174 -4.47 -20.16 -0.69
N LEU A 175 -3.56 -19.81 -1.62
CA LEU A 175 -3.62 -18.57 -2.39
C LEU A 175 -4.84 -18.54 -3.32
N VAL A 176 -5.09 -19.64 -4.05
CA VAL A 176 -6.24 -19.77 -4.95
C VAL A 176 -7.55 -19.70 -4.14
N ARG A 177 -7.67 -20.49 -3.07
CA ARG A 177 -8.86 -20.48 -2.22
C ARG A 177 -9.15 -19.08 -1.69
N ARG A 178 -8.12 -18.41 -1.15
CA ARG A 178 -8.24 -17.04 -0.65
C ARG A 178 -8.69 -16.06 -1.73
N ALA A 179 -8.13 -16.16 -2.93
CA ALA A 179 -8.52 -15.30 -4.04
C ALA A 179 -9.99 -15.52 -4.44
N LEU A 180 -10.47 -16.78 -4.45
CA LEU A 180 -11.86 -17.13 -4.71
C LEU A 180 -12.79 -16.62 -3.60
N ASP A 181 -12.43 -16.82 -2.35
CA ASP A 181 -13.23 -16.38 -1.18
C ASP A 181 -13.40 -14.86 -1.15
N LEU A 182 -12.44 -14.11 -1.67
CA LEU A 182 -12.43 -12.65 -1.71
C LEU A 182 -12.83 -12.05 -3.07
N ALA A 183 -13.20 -12.88 -4.05
CA ALA A 183 -13.53 -12.42 -5.40
C ALA A 183 -14.68 -11.39 -5.43
N TYR A 184 -15.61 -11.47 -4.48
CA TYR A 184 -16.73 -10.51 -4.36
C TYR A 184 -16.28 -9.08 -3.99
N LEU A 185 -15.05 -8.90 -3.50
CA LEU A 185 -14.46 -7.61 -3.19
C LEU A 185 -13.68 -6.99 -4.36
N GLN A 186 -13.54 -7.73 -5.46
CA GLN A 186 -12.86 -7.20 -6.64
C GLN A 186 -13.64 -6.01 -7.22
N PRO A 187 -12.97 -4.88 -7.48
CA PRO A 187 -13.65 -3.74 -8.08
C PRO A 187 -14.06 -4.03 -9.52
N PRO A 188 -15.11 -3.39 -10.03
CA PRO A 188 -15.48 -3.47 -11.43
C PRO A 188 -14.36 -2.89 -12.32
N LEU A 189 -14.24 -3.39 -13.54
CA LEU A 189 -13.15 -3.08 -14.47
C LEU A 189 -13.00 -1.56 -14.72
N ASP A 190 -14.09 -0.85 -14.84
CA ASP A 190 -14.11 0.60 -15.06
C ASP A 190 -13.52 1.40 -13.86
N ALA A 191 -13.72 0.92 -12.63
CA ALA A 191 -13.07 1.50 -11.44
C ALA A 191 -11.56 1.21 -11.44
N VAL A 192 -11.15 -0.02 -11.80
CA VAL A 192 -9.73 -0.38 -11.96
C VAL A 192 -9.08 0.51 -13.02
N GLN A 193 -9.73 0.72 -14.16
CA GLN A 193 -9.22 1.59 -15.23
C GLN A 193 -9.01 3.04 -14.76
N ARG A 194 -9.94 3.59 -13.94
CA ARG A 194 -9.75 4.93 -13.35
C ARG A 194 -8.55 4.99 -12.42
N GLN A 195 -8.31 3.95 -11.61
CA GLN A 195 -7.11 3.87 -10.78
C GLN A 195 -5.82 3.76 -11.62
N VAL A 196 -5.83 2.94 -12.69
CA VAL A 196 -4.71 2.84 -13.63
C VAL A 196 -4.39 4.21 -14.24
N MET A 197 -5.41 4.95 -14.68
CA MET A 197 -5.22 6.31 -15.22
C MET A 197 -4.62 7.26 -14.18
N ALA A 198 -5.02 7.17 -12.91
CA ALA A 198 -4.43 7.95 -11.83
C ALA A 198 -2.94 7.61 -11.62
N VAL A 199 -2.58 6.32 -11.68
CA VAL A 199 -1.19 5.84 -11.60
C VAL A 199 -0.36 6.37 -12.77
N LEU A 200 -0.86 6.30 -14.00
CA LEU A 200 -0.15 6.76 -15.21
C LEU A 200 0.10 8.27 -15.22
N GLN A 201 -0.76 9.06 -14.56
CA GLN A 201 -0.61 10.52 -14.45
C GLN A 201 0.23 10.95 -13.24
N PHE A 202 0.55 10.03 -12.35
CA PHE A 202 1.30 10.31 -11.13
C PHE A 202 2.77 10.65 -11.42
N ASN A 203 3.27 11.70 -10.75
CA ASN A 203 4.68 12.06 -10.79
C ASN A 203 5.07 12.94 -9.59
N THR A 204 5.88 12.39 -8.70
CA THR A 204 6.46 13.11 -7.55
C THR A 204 7.96 13.30 -7.67
N PHE A 205 8.60 12.78 -8.72
CA PHE A 205 10.06 12.66 -8.83
C PHE A 205 10.82 13.96 -8.48
N GLN A 206 10.37 15.12 -8.98
CA GLN A 206 11.02 16.41 -8.69
C GLN A 206 10.74 16.93 -7.27
N ARG A 207 9.70 16.43 -6.61
CA ARG A 207 9.25 16.85 -5.27
C ARG A 207 9.73 15.91 -4.15
N LEU A 208 10.38 14.78 -4.46
CA LEU A 208 10.84 13.82 -3.46
C LEU A 208 11.80 14.42 -2.44
N ALA A 209 12.60 15.41 -2.87
CA ALA A 209 13.51 16.14 -1.98
C ALA A 209 12.79 16.99 -0.92
N ASP A 210 11.49 17.27 -1.10
CA ASP A 210 10.67 18.04 -0.17
C ASP A 210 10.02 17.15 0.91
N VAL A 211 10.17 15.82 0.83
CA VAL A 211 9.67 14.90 1.85
C VAL A 211 10.51 15.04 3.11
N THR A 212 9.89 15.49 4.19
CA THR A 212 10.53 15.76 5.48
C THR A 212 10.37 14.61 6.50
N ALA A 213 9.38 13.73 6.29
CA ALA A 213 9.13 12.61 7.19
C ALA A 213 10.26 11.57 7.09
N PRO A 214 10.80 11.04 8.21
CA PRO A 214 11.69 9.90 8.17
C PRO A 214 11.10 8.77 7.34
N THR A 215 11.86 8.27 6.34
CA THR A 215 11.32 7.37 5.33
C THR A 215 12.06 6.02 5.31
N LEU A 216 11.29 4.95 5.24
CA LEU A 216 11.72 3.60 4.90
C LEU A 216 11.17 3.23 3.52
N VAL A 217 12.02 2.80 2.62
CA VAL A 217 11.64 2.21 1.33
C VAL A 217 11.91 0.71 1.40
N ILE A 218 10.91 -0.11 1.03
CA ILE A 218 11.02 -1.57 1.09
C ILE A 218 10.47 -2.20 -0.19
N SER A 219 11.16 -3.16 -0.77
CA SER A 219 10.75 -3.84 -2.01
C SER A 219 11.29 -5.27 -2.09
N GLY A 220 10.63 -6.11 -2.87
CA GLY A 220 11.17 -7.41 -3.24
C GLY A 220 12.18 -7.28 -4.39
N THR A 221 13.30 -8.03 -4.34
CA THR A 221 14.31 -7.99 -5.41
C THR A 221 13.84 -8.64 -6.71
N ALA A 222 12.78 -9.47 -6.66
CA ALA A 222 12.15 -10.13 -7.81
C ALA A 222 10.82 -9.48 -8.23
N ASP A 223 10.51 -8.27 -7.76
CA ASP A 223 9.30 -7.53 -8.14
C ASP A 223 9.34 -7.13 -9.62
N GLN A 224 8.49 -7.78 -10.42
CA GLN A 224 8.37 -7.52 -11.86
C GLN A 224 7.30 -6.46 -12.18
N ILE A 225 6.38 -6.18 -11.25
CA ILE A 225 5.30 -5.17 -11.44
C ILE A 225 5.85 -3.78 -11.22
N VAL A 226 6.58 -3.59 -10.12
CA VAL A 226 7.29 -2.35 -9.82
C VAL A 226 8.76 -2.70 -9.60
N PRO A 227 9.58 -2.66 -10.67
CA PRO A 227 10.99 -3.05 -10.59
C PRO A 227 11.73 -2.37 -9.42
N PRO A 228 12.60 -3.11 -8.69
CA PRO A 228 13.26 -2.62 -7.47
C PRO A 228 14.13 -1.38 -7.68
N GLU A 229 14.52 -1.09 -8.93
CA GLU A 229 15.20 0.15 -9.31
C GLU A 229 14.40 1.40 -8.88
N ASN A 230 13.07 1.33 -8.91
CA ASN A 230 12.22 2.42 -8.42
C ASN A 230 12.41 2.70 -6.93
N SER A 231 12.59 1.65 -6.14
CA SER A 231 12.85 1.77 -4.70
C SER A 231 14.21 2.40 -4.43
N ARG A 232 15.22 2.08 -5.24
CA ARG A 232 16.54 2.72 -5.17
C ARG A 232 16.46 4.21 -5.53
N ILE A 233 15.69 4.56 -6.59
CA ILE A 233 15.43 5.96 -6.96
C ILE A 233 14.75 6.72 -5.80
N LEU A 234 13.74 6.14 -5.17
CA LEU A 234 13.05 6.77 -4.03
C LEU A 234 14.01 6.99 -2.86
N ALA A 235 14.81 5.98 -2.51
CA ALA A 235 15.77 6.06 -1.41
C ALA A 235 16.90 7.08 -1.68
N GLU A 236 17.34 7.21 -2.92
CA GLU A 236 18.33 8.21 -3.32
C GLU A 236 17.78 9.64 -3.26
N ARG A 237 16.52 9.83 -3.63
CA ARG A 237 15.89 11.15 -3.79
C ARG A 237 15.27 11.71 -2.53
N ILE A 238 14.80 10.85 -1.63
CA ILE A 238 14.19 11.27 -0.37
C ILE A 238 15.29 11.45 0.68
N PRO A 239 15.46 12.64 1.28
CA PRO A 239 16.55 12.89 2.22
C PRO A 239 16.50 11.94 3.43
N GLY A 240 17.62 11.23 3.68
CA GLY A 240 17.74 10.32 4.82
C GLY A 240 16.92 9.04 4.75
N ALA A 241 16.33 8.72 3.60
CA ALA A 241 15.57 7.48 3.44
C ALA A 241 16.45 6.24 3.59
N GLN A 242 15.90 5.21 4.25
CA GLN A 242 16.51 3.90 4.39
C GLN A 242 15.92 2.96 3.33
N LEU A 243 16.75 2.14 2.69
CA LEU A 243 16.32 1.12 1.72
C LEU A 243 16.51 -0.27 2.29
N ILE A 244 15.49 -1.11 2.17
CA ILE A 244 15.54 -2.54 2.45
C ILE A 244 15.02 -3.29 1.23
N GLU A 245 15.83 -4.22 0.72
CA GLU A 245 15.48 -5.10 -0.39
C GLU A 245 15.31 -6.53 0.15
N LEU A 246 14.11 -7.09 -0.03
CA LEU A 246 13.76 -8.43 0.42
C LEU A 246 14.14 -9.44 -0.66
N GLU A 247 15.19 -10.20 -0.40
CA GLU A 247 15.79 -11.10 -1.39
C GLU A 247 14.82 -12.16 -1.91
N GLY A 248 14.72 -12.28 -3.24
CA GLY A 248 13.90 -13.25 -3.95
C GLY A 248 12.38 -13.01 -3.88
N ALA A 249 11.92 -11.99 -3.17
CA ALA A 249 10.49 -11.70 -3.04
C ALA A 249 9.95 -10.95 -4.26
N GLY A 250 8.71 -11.28 -4.66
CA GLY A 250 7.96 -10.58 -5.68
C GLY A 250 7.23 -9.33 -5.14
N HIS A 251 6.27 -8.81 -5.95
CA HIS A 251 5.45 -7.67 -5.56
C HIS A 251 4.61 -7.94 -4.30
N GLY A 252 4.19 -9.20 -4.11
CA GLY A 252 3.39 -9.64 -2.96
C GLY A 252 4.21 -9.93 -1.69
N PHE A 253 5.36 -9.30 -1.50
CA PHE A 253 6.26 -9.54 -0.36
C PHE A 253 5.60 -9.38 1.02
N LEU A 254 4.50 -8.64 1.13
CA LEU A 254 3.69 -8.53 2.35
C LEU A 254 3.22 -9.90 2.86
N ALA A 255 2.94 -10.85 1.95
CA ALA A 255 2.58 -12.22 2.30
C ALA A 255 3.78 -13.16 2.19
N GLU A 256 4.63 -12.97 1.18
CA GLU A 256 5.76 -13.85 0.88
C GLU A 256 6.88 -13.77 1.92
N LYS A 257 7.14 -12.57 2.44
CA LYS A 257 8.14 -12.24 3.46
C LYS A 257 7.51 -11.52 4.65
N ALA A 258 6.33 -11.99 5.09
CA ALA A 258 5.51 -11.29 6.07
C ALA A 258 6.26 -11.01 7.38
N GLU A 259 6.95 -11.99 7.94
CA GLU A 259 7.69 -11.85 9.22
C GLU A 259 8.84 -10.84 9.08
N GLU A 260 9.63 -10.94 8.02
CA GLU A 260 10.74 -10.04 7.74
C GLU A 260 10.25 -8.60 7.49
N THR A 261 9.18 -8.45 6.69
CA THR A 261 8.54 -7.16 6.44
C THR A 261 8.04 -6.53 7.74
N ASN A 262 7.27 -7.29 8.53
CA ASN A 262 6.68 -6.80 9.77
C ASN A 262 7.76 -6.38 10.79
N SER A 263 8.78 -7.21 10.99
CA SER A 263 9.87 -6.91 11.92
C SER A 263 10.68 -5.68 11.49
N THR A 264 10.95 -5.55 10.20
CA THR A 264 11.66 -4.39 9.61
C THR A 264 10.88 -3.10 9.82
N VAL A 265 9.58 -3.11 9.47
CA VAL A 265 8.72 -1.93 9.63
C VAL A 265 8.58 -1.56 11.10
N LEU A 266 8.29 -2.51 12.00
CA LEU A 266 8.19 -2.24 13.44
C LEU A 266 9.49 -1.69 14.01
N ALA A 267 10.65 -2.26 13.64
CA ALA A 267 11.95 -1.75 14.08
C ALA A 267 12.20 -0.31 13.61
N PHE A 268 11.78 0.03 12.39
CA PHE A 268 11.88 1.40 11.89
C PHE A 268 10.95 2.34 12.67
N LEU A 269 9.68 2.02 12.83
CA LEU A 269 8.70 2.86 13.52
C LEU A 269 9.09 3.14 14.97
N ARG A 270 9.55 2.13 15.71
CA ARG A 270 10.01 2.27 17.11
C ARG A 270 11.19 3.24 17.26
N ARG A 271 12.12 3.27 16.29
CA ARG A 271 13.25 4.22 16.31
C ARG A 271 12.80 5.67 16.10
N GLN A 272 11.67 5.90 15.46
CA GLN A 272 11.15 7.22 15.14
C GLN A 272 10.03 7.67 16.11
N GLY A 273 9.40 6.74 16.78
CA GLY A 273 8.49 7.03 17.89
C GLY A 273 9.29 7.42 19.10
N GLY A 274 9.43 8.70 19.39
CA GLY A 274 10.11 9.23 20.59
C GLY A 274 9.30 9.02 21.86
N GLY A 275 9.09 7.77 22.24
CA GLY A 275 8.54 7.32 23.50
C GLY A 275 9.41 6.20 24.04
N SER A 276 10.51 6.53 24.76
CA SER A 276 11.10 5.58 25.68
C SER A 276 10.01 5.09 26.61
N PRO A 277 9.94 3.78 26.90
CA PRO A 277 9.15 3.33 28.03
C PRO A 277 9.69 4.04 29.27
N LYS A 278 8.87 4.88 29.91
CA LYS A 278 9.13 5.40 31.24
C LYS A 278 8.88 4.29 32.24
#